data_9c4c1d18e4e43f5ece201dcfa4e3bc55
#
_entry.id   9c4c1d18e4e43f5ece201dcfa4e3bc55
#
_cell.length_a   1.000
_cell.length_b   1.000
_cell.length_c   1.000
_cell.angle_alpha   90.00
_cell.angle_beta   90.00
_cell.angle_gamma   90.00
#
_symmetry.space_group_name_H-M   'P 1'
#
loop_
_entity.id
_entity.type
_entity.pdbx_description
1 polymer ?
#
loop_
_entity_poly.entity_id
_entity_poly.type
_entity_poly.pdbx_seq_one_letter_code
_entity_poly.pdbx_strand_id
1 'polypeptide(L)'
;MKGIRWSVIILLILIFAVTALPKKLVYGYVTPGPDTWYRKDVEGFLYAAELAGVEVVVLNSDYDVEKEISNIKTLVDMGVDGMCIFSFNPNGPFIAAREAAKAGIPLVVTDNVGQVLEAEDPVVAAIDFDWDAMGRDIAQYIANQWPEENIAFIAGRLEHVPVQVFLKAFEEEVKKLGKNKIVAIRDGKYIPDEAVKQVQDLIESGYDFTVLHIFNEEMAAAVVRWLKSRNLLNNPIKITSQNGAPYGIELIKEGSIKYSISSSPGWEGFISFLALHGYVTDKIKKERQWILLPITPVTKETINDKTKVVPWDVDPVWIDLTKKYFPQYMGLLDVLK
;
A
#
# COMPACT_ATOMS: atom_id res chain seq x y z
N MET A 1 -93.74 0.38 -6.27
CA MET A 1 -92.48 1.05 -6.69
C MET A 1 -91.38 0.68 -5.69
N LYS A 2 -90.46 -0.20 -6.06
CA LYS A 2 -89.42 -0.71 -5.19
C LYS A 2 -88.10 0.09 -5.45
N GLY A 3 -87.64 0.80 -4.41
CA GLY A 3 -86.36 1.53 -4.48
C GLY A 3 -85.18 0.63 -4.30
N ILE A 4 -84.24 0.66 -5.27
CA ILE A 4 -82.98 -0.07 -5.25
C ILE A 4 -81.97 0.76 -4.43
N ARG A 5 -81.51 0.19 -3.29
CA ARG A 5 -80.42 0.77 -2.49
C ARG A 5 -79.08 0.29 -3.07
N TRP A 6 -78.26 1.21 -3.60
CA TRP A 6 -76.88 0.96 -4.00
C TRP A 6 -75.97 1.04 -2.77
N SER A 7 -75.44 -0.10 -2.37
CA SER A 7 -74.34 -0.14 -1.36
C SER A 7 -73.02 0.03 -2.05
N VAL A 8 -72.34 1.15 -1.82
CA VAL A 8 -70.99 1.41 -2.28
C VAL A 8 -70.02 0.69 -1.31
N ILE A 9 -69.37 -0.35 -1.77
CA ILE A 9 -68.30 -1.02 -1.03
C ILE A 9 -66.99 -0.26 -1.36
N ILE A 10 -66.48 0.52 -0.39
CA ILE A 10 -65.14 1.15 -0.46
C ILE A 10 -64.12 0.10 -0.08
N LEU A 11 -63.36 -0.44 -1.07
CA LEU A 11 -62.27 -1.32 -0.86
C LEU A 11 -61.02 -0.49 -0.46
N LEU A 12 -60.71 -0.43 0.83
CA LEU A 12 -59.46 0.20 1.34
C LEU A 12 -58.29 -0.74 0.99
N ILE A 13 -57.54 -0.40 -0.07
CA ILE A 13 -56.25 -1.03 -0.36
C ILE A 13 -55.19 -0.41 0.57
N LEU A 14 -54.88 -1.12 1.65
CA LEU A 14 -53.70 -0.80 2.49
C LEU A 14 -52.44 -1.21 1.70
N ILE A 15 -51.81 -0.22 1.09
CA ILE A 15 -50.46 -0.33 0.52
C ILE A 15 -49.49 -0.37 1.71
N PHE A 16 -49.09 -1.57 2.12
CA PHE A 16 -47.91 -1.72 2.97
C PHE A 16 -46.68 -1.34 2.14
N ALA A 17 -46.22 -0.11 2.28
CA ALA A 17 -44.87 0.22 1.85
C ALA A 17 -43.89 -0.55 2.75
N VAL A 18 -43.48 -1.72 2.27
CA VAL A 18 -42.32 -2.41 2.84
C VAL A 18 -41.13 -1.49 2.55
N THR A 19 -40.74 -0.68 3.50
CA THR A 19 -39.45 0.01 3.45
C THR A 19 -38.41 -1.09 3.52
N ALA A 20 -37.91 -1.52 2.35
CA ALA A 20 -36.74 -2.39 2.31
C ALA A 20 -35.63 -1.68 3.09
N LEU A 21 -35.14 -2.31 4.14
CA LEU A 21 -33.94 -1.83 4.81
C LEU A 21 -32.85 -1.69 3.73
N PRO A 22 -32.09 -0.60 3.73
CA PRO A 22 -31.04 -0.44 2.74
C PRO A 22 -30.11 -1.67 2.80
N LYS A 23 -29.87 -2.29 1.64
CA LYS A 23 -28.94 -3.42 1.53
C LYS A 23 -27.59 -2.99 2.09
N LYS A 24 -27.10 -3.69 3.10
CA LYS A 24 -25.77 -3.46 3.62
C LYS A 24 -24.75 -3.78 2.53
N LEU A 25 -23.88 -2.85 2.21
CA LEU A 25 -22.80 -3.06 1.24
C LEU A 25 -21.80 -4.06 1.78
N VAL A 26 -21.31 -4.93 0.90
CA VAL A 26 -20.27 -5.92 1.19
C VAL A 26 -19.13 -5.73 0.19
N TYR A 27 -17.93 -5.47 0.68
CA TYR A 27 -16.75 -5.38 -0.17
C TYR A 27 -15.83 -6.58 0.05
N GLY A 28 -15.07 -6.92 -0.99
CA GLY A 28 -14.03 -7.93 -0.94
C GLY A 28 -12.65 -7.29 -0.89
N TYR A 29 -11.74 -7.89 -0.14
CA TYR A 29 -10.32 -7.53 -0.14
C TYR A 29 -9.46 -8.77 -0.33
N VAL A 30 -8.61 -8.80 -1.36
CA VAL A 30 -7.59 -9.85 -1.55
C VAL A 30 -6.24 -9.32 -1.13
N THR A 31 -5.60 -9.98 -0.15
CA THR A 31 -4.27 -9.61 0.36
C THR A 31 -3.22 -10.67 0.02
N PRO A 32 -1.95 -10.29 -0.25
CA PRO A 32 -0.90 -11.24 -0.65
C PRO A 32 -0.52 -12.24 0.43
N GLY A 33 -0.41 -11.77 1.67
CA GLY A 33 0.19 -12.56 2.74
C GLY A 33 0.01 -11.97 4.14
N PRO A 34 0.62 -12.60 5.16
CA PRO A 34 0.45 -12.20 6.56
C PRO A 34 1.46 -11.13 7.04
N ASP A 35 2.28 -10.56 6.18
CA ASP A 35 3.30 -9.59 6.57
C ASP A 35 2.71 -8.34 7.21
N THR A 36 3.50 -7.66 8.00
CA THR A 36 3.07 -6.46 8.72
C THR A 36 2.59 -5.37 7.79
N TRP A 37 3.25 -5.18 6.63
CA TRP A 37 2.84 -4.21 5.62
C TRP A 37 1.39 -4.48 5.17
N TYR A 38 1.12 -5.69 4.67
CA TYR A 38 -0.21 -6.05 4.16
C TYR A 38 -1.30 -6.04 5.22
N ARG A 39 -0.96 -6.45 6.45
CA ARG A 39 -1.91 -6.36 7.58
C ARG A 39 -2.29 -4.92 7.88
N LYS A 40 -1.34 -3.99 7.84
CA LYS A 40 -1.62 -2.57 8.10
C LYS A 40 -2.45 -1.93 7.00
N ASP A 41 -2.22 -2.31 5.75
CA ASP A 41 -3.06 -1.89 4.63
C ASP A 41 -4.51 -2.38 4.81
N VAL A 42 -4.69 -3.68 5.06
CA VAL A 42 -6.01 -4.24 5.38
C VAL A 42 -6.65 -3.55 6.60
N GLU A 43 -5.90 -3.28 7.68
CA GLU A 43 -6.40 -2.58 8.86
C GLU A 43 -6.92 -1.17 8.51
N GLY A 44 -6.22 -0.43 7.66
CA GLY A 44 -6.66 0.88 7.18
C GLY A 44 -7.95 0.82 6.37
N PHE A 45 -8.06 -0.16 5.48
CA PHE A 45 -9.28 -0.40 4.70
C PHE A 45 -10.46 -0.77 5.60
N LEU A 46 -10.25 -1.68 6.56
CA LEU A 46 -11.27 -2.12 7.51
C LEU A 46 -11.72 -0.99 8.43
N TYR A 47 -10.81 -0.14 8.88
CA TYR A 47 -11.15 1.02 9.69
C TYR A 47 -12.11 1.96 8.97
N ALA A 48 -11.83 2.29 7.72
CA ALA A 48 -12.72 3.13 6.92
C ALA A 48 -14.07 2.44 6.65
N ALA A 49 -14.06 1.11 6.43
CA ALA A 49 -15.27 0.31 6.24
C ALA A 49 -16.16 0.30 7.49
N GLU A 50 -15.57 0.17 8.68
CA GLU A 50 -16.28 0.24 9.95
C GLU A 50 -16.99 1.58 10.12
N LEU A 51 -16.27 2.69 9.85
CA LEU A 51 -16.84 4.03 9.91
C LEU A 51 -18.02 4.22 8.92
N ALA A 52 -17.94 3.57 7.76
CA ALA A 52 -19.00 3.62 6.72
C ALA A 52 -20.14 2.61 6.96
N GLY A 53 -20.03 1.73 7.94
CA GLY A 53 -21.00 0.65 8.17
C GLY A 53 -21.02 -0.41 7.07
N VAL A 54 -19.91 -0.59 6.34
CA VAL A 54 -19.71 -1.55 5.25
C VAL A 54 -19.11 -2.84 5.80
N GLU A 55 -19.58 -3.97 5.29
CA GLU A 55 -19.01 -5.28 5.60
C GLU A 55 -17.87 -5.62 4.64
N VAL A 56 -16.79 -6.23 5.13
CA VAL A 56 -15.64 -6.59 4.31
C VAL A 56 -15.29 -8.07 4.47
N VAL A 57 -15.11 -8.76 3.36
CA VAL A 57 -14.57 -10.11 3.27
C VAL A 57 -13.12 -10.04 2.87
N VAL A 58 -12.21 -10.40 3.77
CA VAL A 58 -10.76 -10.40 3.52
C VAL A 58 -10.30 -11.82 3.22
N LEU A 59 -9.63 -12.03 2.08
CA LEU A 59 -9.08 -13.31 1.65
C LEU A 59 -7.56 -13.19 1.47
N ASN A 60 -6.82 -14.02 2.22
CA ASN A 60 -5.36 -14.07 2.17
C ASN A 60 -4.88 -15.12 1.17
N SER A 61 -3.96 -14.73 0.31
CA SER A 61 -3.41 -15.57 -0.77
C SER A 61 -2.18 -16.37 -0.33
N ASP A 62 -1.59 -16.08 0.84
CA ASP A 62 -0.41 -16.77 1.40
C ASP A 62 0.77 -16.87 0.40
N TYR A 63 0.92 -15.85 -0.45
CA TYR A 63 1.92 -15.80 -1.55
C TYR A 63 1.77 -16.92 -2.59
N ASP A 64 0.58 -17.50 -2.70
CA ASP A 64 0.22 -18.51 -3.69
C ASP A 64 -0.61 -17.88 -4.82
N VAL A 65 -0.09 -17.94 -6.05
CA VAL A 65 -0.72 -17.33 -7.24
C VAL A 65 -2.06 -18.00 -7.56
N GLU A 66 -2.15 -19.33 -7.43
CA GLU A 66 -3.40 -20.06 -7.72
C GLU A 66 -4.47 -19.73 -6.68
N LYS A 67 -4.05 -19.59 -5.41
CA LYS A 67 -4.92 -19.16 -4.33
C LYS A 67 -5.40 -17.72 -4.52
N GLU A 68 -4.52 -16.80 -4.96
CA GLU A 68 -4.91 -15.42 -5.28
C GLU A 68 -5.99 -15.40 -6.36
N ILE A 69 -5.80 -16.15 -7.46
CA ILE A 69 -6.80 -16.25 -8.53
C ILE A 69 -8.11 -16.87 -8.02
N SER A 70 -8.04 -17.89 -7.17
CA SER A 70 -9.21 -18.50 -6.54
C SER A 70 -9.94 -17.52 -5.62
N ASN A 71 -9.20 -16.71 -4.84
CA ASN A 71 -9.76 -15.68 -3.97
C ASN A 71 -10.52 -14.61 -4.77
N ILE A 72 -9.94 -14.14 -5.87
CA ILE A 72 -10.60 -13.18 -6.79
C ILE A 72 -11.94 -13.75 -7.27
N LYS A 73 -11.94 -14.99 -7.77
CA LYS A 73 -13.16 -15.66 -8.25
C LYS A 73 -14.18 -15.85 -7.14
N THR A 74 -13.73 -16.21 -5.94
CA THR A 74 -14.61 -16.37 -4.77
C THR A 74 -15.37 -15.07 -4.47
N LEU A 75 -14.70 -13.92 -4.47
CA LEU A 75 -15.36 -12.63 -4.26
C LEU A 75 -16.33 -12.28 -5.39
N VAL A 76 -15.98 -12.61 -6.63
CA VAL A 76 -16.86 -12.43 -7.80
C VAL A 76 -18.11 -13.32 -7.65
N ASP A 77 -17.96 -14.60 -7.29
CA ASP A 77 -19.05 -15.53 -7.11
C ASP A 77 -19.96 -15.17 -5.92
N MET A 78 -19.41 -14.54 -4.88
CA MET A 78 -20.17 -13.98 -3.76
C MET A 78 -20.99 -12.76 -4.17
N GLY A 79 -20.71 -12.13 -5.31
CA GLY A 79 -21.41 -10.94 -5.79
C GLY A 79 -21.21 -9.73 -4.86
N VAL A 80 -19.97 -9.51 -4.42
CA VAL A 80 -19.63 -8.34 -3.59
C VAL A 80 -19.93 -7.04 -4.34
N ASP A 81 -20.23 -5.96 -3.61
CA ASP A 81 -20.61 -4.67 -4.21
C ASP A 81 -19.38 -3.87 -4.70
N GLY A 82 -18.16 -4.32 -4.35
CA GLY A 82 -16.89 -3.78 -4.79
C GLY A 82 -15.72 -4.61 -4.30
N MET A 83 -14.57 -4.50 -4.97
CA MET A 83 -13.35 -5.25 -4.61
C MET A 83 -12.15 -4.33 -4.49
N CYS A 84 -11.24 -4.69 -3.59
CA CYS A 84 -9.86 -4.19 -3.54
C CYS A 84 -8.90 -5.37 -3.64
N ILE A 85 -7.81 -5.21 -4.37
CA ILE A 85 -6.74 -6.21 -4.42
C ILE A 85 -5.39 -5.55 -4.20
N PHE A 86 -4.63 -6.13 -3.27
CA PHE A 86 -3.20 -6.01 -3.19
C PHE A 86 -2.58 -7.30 -3.71
N SER A 87 -1.87 -7.26 -4.81
CA SER A 87 -1.30 -8.46 -5.43
C SER A 87 0.22 -8.46 -5.37
N PHE A 88 0.82 -9.59 -5.01
CA PHE A 88 2.26 -9.81 -5.16
C PHE A 88 2.62 -10.33 -6.57
N ASN A 89 1.63 -10.80 -7.32
CA ASN A 89 1.78 -11.33 -8.67
C ASN A 89 1.63 -10.19 -9.69
N PRO A 90 2.62 -9.93 -10.56
CA PRO A 90 2.54 -8.85 -11.56
C PRO A 90 1.31 -8.92 -12.47
N ASN A 91 0.75 -10.12 -12.67
CA ASN A 91 -0.45 -10.31 -13.48
C ASN A 91 -1.76 -10.28 -12.66
N GLY A 92 -1.67 -10.31 -11.33
CA GLY A 92 -2.84 -10.36 -10.45
C GLY A 92 -3.82 -9.21 -10.65
N PRO A 93 -3.37 -7.94 -10.71
CA PRO A 93 -4.23 -6.80 -10.96
C PRO A 93 -5.01 -6.90 -12.28
N PHE A 94 -4.39 -7.40 -13.35
CA PHE A 94 -5.04 -7.59 -14.66
C PHE A 94 -6.06 -8.72 -14.64
N ILE A 95 -5.76 -9.82 -13.93
CA ILE A 95 -6.70 -10.93 -13.75
C ILE A 95 -7.92 -10.43 -12.97
N ALA A 96 -7.69 -9.71 -11.85
CA ALA A 96 -8.76 -9.15 -11.05
C ALA A 96 -9.62 -8.17 -11.84
N ALA A 97 -9.01 -7.26 -12.62
CA ALA A 97 -9.72 -6.31 -13.45
C ALA A 97 -10.65 -7.01 -14.46
N ARG A 98 -10.15 -8.04 -15.14
CA ARG A 98 -10.94 -8.82 -16.10
C ARG A 98 -12.10 -9.57 -15.44
N GLU A 99 -11.86 -10.24 -14.32
CA GLU A 99 -12.92 -11.00 -13.64
C GLU A 99 -13.97 -10.06 -13.01
N ALA A 100 -13.55 -8.96 -12.39
CA ALA A 100 -14.44 -7.94 -11.86
C ALA A 100 -15.29 -7.27 -12.96
N ALA A 101 -14.67 -6.94 -14.11
CA ALA A 101 -15.37 -6.35 -15.26
C ALA A 101 -16.48 -7.25 -15.80
N LYS A 102 -16.23 -8.56 -15.94
CA LYS A 102 -17.26 -9.54 -16.37
C LYS A 102 -18.47 -9.58 -15.45
N ALA A 103 -18.25 -9.36 -14.16
CA ALA A 103 -19.29 -9.36 -13.13
C ALA A 103 -19.90 -7.97 -12.88
N GLY A 104 -19.34 -6.90 -13.47
CA GLY A 104 -19.76 -5.53 -13.22
C GLY A 104 -19.40 -5.03 -11.81
N ILE A 105 -18.38 -5.61 -11.18
CA ILE A 105 -17.92 -5.27 -9.82
C ILE A 105 -16.84 -4.19 -9.92
N PRO A 106 -17.00 -3.01 -9.28
CA PRO A 106 -15.97 -1.99 -9.19
C PRO A 106 -14.72 -2.53 -8.49
N LEU A 107 -13.53 -2.28 -9.08
CA LEU A 107 -12.25 -2.74 -8.56
C LEU A 107 -11.31 -1.57 -8.26
N VAL A 108 -10.73 -1.57 -7.08
CA VAL A 108 -9.54 -0.80 -6.72
C VAL A 108 -8.35 -1.74 -6.63
N VAL A 109 -7.20 -1.30 -7.13
CA VAL A 109 -5.94 -2.02 -7.03
C VAL A 109 -4.94 -1.17 -6.27
N THR A 110 -4.14 -1.77 -5.41
CA THR A 110 -3.19 -1.07 -4.56
C THR A 110 -1.82 -1.71 -4.66
N ASP A 111 -0.80 -0.87 -4.55
CA ASP A 111 0.62 -1.18 -4.70
C ASP A 111 0.93 -1.92 -6.02
N ASN A 112 1.87 -1.42 -6.81
CA ASN A 112 2.28 -2.02 -8.08
C ASN A 112 1.26 -1.95 -9.26
N VAL A 113 0.68 -0.79 -9.55
CA VAL A 113 -0.58 -0.85 -10.30
C VAL A 113 -0.78 0.20 -11.40
N GLY A 114 0.16 1.11 -11.60
CA GLY A 114 -0.01 2.15 -12.64
C GLY A 114 -0.36 1.60 -14.01
N GLN A 115 0.20 0.46 -14.37
CA GLN A 115 0.00 -0.17 -15.67
C GLN A 115 -1.42 -0.73 -15.89
N VAL A 116 -2.13 -1.11 -14.82
CA VAL A 116 -3.49 -1.67 -14.94
C VAL A 116 -4.50 -0.62 -15.41
N LEU A 117 -4.22 0.66 -15.21
CA LEU A 117 -5.07 1.75 -15.70
C LEU A 117 -5.08 1.88 -17.21
N GLU A 118 -4.06 1.35 -17.90
CA GLU A 118 -3.97 1.32 -19.36
C GLU A 118 -4.77 0.15 -19.95
N ALA A 119 -5.19 -0.82 -19.12
CA ALA A 119 -6.00 -1.95 -19.55
C ALA A 119 -7.41 -1.50 -19.97
N GLU A 120 -8.03 -2.26 -20.89
CA GLU A 120 -9.41 -2.00 -21.32
C GLU A 120 -10.43 -2.23 -20.19
N ASP A 121 -10.11 -3.13 -19.27
CA ASP A 121 -11.00 -3.49 -18.17
C ASP A 121 -11.09 -2.38 -17.12
N PRO A 122 -12.30 -2.07 -16.60
CA PRO A 122 -12.54 -0.93 -15.74
C PRO A 122 -12.00 -1.15 -14.33
N VAL A 123 -10.90 -0.47 -14.02
CA VAL A 123 -10.42 -0.27 -12.66
C VAL A 123 -10.85 1.13 -12.20
N VAL A 124 -11.43 1.21 -11.01
CA VAL A 124 -11.91 2.47 -10.43
C VAL A 124 -10.74 3.36 -10.05
N ALA A 125 -9.78 2.79 -9.33
CA ALA A 125 -8.56 3.48 -8.94
C ALA A 125 -7.39 2.51 -8.84
N ALA A 126 -6.21 3.03 -9.14
CA ALA A 126 -4.92 2.46 -8.79
C ALA A 126 -4.28 3.35 -7.73
N ILE A 127 -3.89 2.77 -6.61
CA ILE A 127 -3.29 3.50 -5.49
C ILE A 127 -1.89 2.95 -5.26
N ASP A 128 -0.92 3.84 -5.12
CA ASP A 128 0.47 3.46 -5.06
C ASP A 128 1.30 4.55 -4.36
N PHE A 129 2.54 4.23 -4.04
CA PHE A 129 3.56 5.19 -3.68
C PHE A 129 4.44 5.50 -4.90
N ASP A 130 5.11 6.66 -4.88
CA ASP A 130 6.05 7.03 -5.94
C ASP A 130 7.41 6.35 -5.73
N TRP A 131 7.49 5.06 -6.11
CA TRP A 131 8.69 4.24 -5.98
C TRP A 131 9.88 4.77 -6.80
N ASP A 132 9.62 5.43 -7.93
CA ASP A 132 10.66 6.11 -8.71
C ASP A 132 11.25 7.28 -7.92
N ALA A 133 10.39 8.15 -7.40
CA ALA A 133 10.83 9.27 -6.57
C ALA A 133 11.57 8.81 -5.30
N MET A 134 11.12 7.73 -4.66
CA MET A 134 11.81 7.17 -3.49
C MET A 134 13.24 6.71 -3.84
N GLY A 135 13.39 5.98 -4.95
CA GLY A 135 14.70 5.51 -5.40
C GLY A 135 15.67 6.65 -5.67
N ARG A 136 15.19 7.71 -6.35
CA ARG A 136 15.99 8.92 -6.63
C ARG A 136 16.36 9.68 -5.37
N ASP A 137 15.42 9.84 -4.44
CA ASP A 137 15.64 10.59 -3.19
C ASP A 137 16.72 9.90 -2.32
N ILE A 138 16.64 8.56 -2.14
CA ILE A 138 17.67 7.80 -1.40
C ILE A 138 19.04 7.94 -2.08
N ALA A 139 19.11 7.85 -3.41
CA ALA A 139 20.38 8.01 -4.15
C ALA A 139 20.96 9.42 -3.95
N GLN A 140 20.13 10.45 -4.01
CA GLN A 140 20.55 11.84 -3.78
C GLN A 140 21.02 12.05 -2.34
N TYR A 141 20.31 11.50 -1.36
CA TYR A 141 20.75 11.56 0.04
C TYR A 141 22.14 10.94 0.21
N ILE A 142 22.36 9.72 -0.31
CA ILE A 142 23.65 9.03 -0.23
C ILE A 142 24.75 9.86 -0.89
N ALA A 143 24.52 10.36 -2.10
CA ALA A 143 25.48 11.15 -2.85
C ALA A 143 25.86 12.48 -2.17
N ASN A 144 24.93 13.06 -1.41
CA ASN A 144 25.17 14.30 -0.68
C ASN A 144 25.86 14.08 0.67
N GLN A 145 25.56 12.97 1.35
CA GLN A 145 26.11 12.71 2.69
C GLN A 145 27.44 11.95 2.63
N TRP A 146 27.60 11.05 1.64
CA TRP A 146 28.75 10.15 1.53
C TRP A 146 29.24 10.04 0.09
N PRO A 147 29.72 11.15 -0.50
CA PRO A 147 30.30 11.10 -1.85
C PRO A 147 31.52 10.15 -1.89
N GLU A 148 31.73 9.52 -3.04
CA GLU A 148 32.84 8.61 -3.32
C GLU A 148 32.79 7.26 -2.57
N GLU A 149 31.79 7.04 -1.70
CA GLU A 149 31.61 5.77 -1.03
C GLU A 149 30.85 4.76 -1.93
N ASN A 150 31.25 3.49 -1.84
CA ASN A 150 30.59 2.40 -2.55
C ASN A 150 29.32 1.93 -1.83
N ILE A 151 28.31 1.56 -2.63
CA ILE A 151 26.99 1.17 -2.17
C ILE A 151 26.79 -0.32 -2.42
N ALA A 152 26.36 -1.08 -1.39
CA ALA A 152 25.69 -2.35 -1.54
C ALA A 152 24.17 -2.14 -1.35
N PHE A 153 23.36 -2.89 -2.10
CA PHE A 153 21.91 -2.82 -2.08
C PHE A 153 21.31 -4.20 -1.76
N ILE A 154 20.53 -4.28 -0.70
CA ILE A 154 19.72 -5.45 -0.38
C ILE A 154 18.27 -5.14 -0.77
N ALA A 155 17.82 -5.74 -1.85
CA ALA A 155 16.48 -5.60 -2.39
C ALA A 155 15.43 -6.32 -1.52
N GLY A 156 14.16 -6.06 -1.80
CA GLY A 156 13.07 -6.95 -1.44
C GLY A 156 13.10 -8.19 -2.35
N ARG A 157 11.95 -8.58 -2.91
CA ARG A 157 11.92 -9.57 -3.99
C ARG A 157 12.23 -8.88 -5.30
N LEU A 158 13.28 -9.31 -6.01
CA LEU A 158 13.71 -8.67 -7.26
C LEU A 158 12.66 -8.75 -8.38
N GLU A 159 11.76 -9.73 -8.33
CA GLU A 159 10.64 -9.87 -9.25
C GLU A 159 9.45 -8.94 -8.94
N HIS A 160 9.41 -8.32 -7.75
CA HIS A 160 8.32 -7.46 -7.34
C HIS A 160 8.45 -6.08 -7.99
N VAL A 161 7.36 -5.59 -8.61
CA VAL A 161 7.41 -4.38 -9.45
C VAL A 161 7.80 -3.12 -8.67
N PRO A 162 7.33 -2.84 -7.43
CA PRO A 162 7.84 -1.74 -6.64
C PRO A 162 9.36 -1.76 -6.48
N VAL A 163 9.94 -2.94 -6.24
CA VAL A 163 11.40 -3.11 -6.14
C VAL A 163 12.09 -2.79 -7.46
N GLN A 164 11.53 -3.25 -8.59
CA GLN A 164 12.09 -2.99 -9.91
C GLN A 164 12.06 -1.51 -10.27
N VAL A 165 10.94 -0.83 -10.01
CA VAL A 165 10.78 0.61 -10.27
C VAL A 165 11.76 1.41 -9.41
N PHE A 166 11.78 1.14 -8.11
CA PHE A 166 12.70 1.80 -7.17
C PHE A 166 14.16 1.58 -7.57
N LEU A 167 14.56 0.32 -7.77
CA LEU A 167 15.95 -0.04 -8.06
C LEU A 167 16.42 0.61 -9.34
N LYS A 168 15.62 0.58 -10.40
CA LYS A 168 15.92 1.25 -11.66
C LYS A 168 16.15 2.75 -11.46
N ALA A 169 15.26 3.42 -10.76
CA ALA A 169 15.36 4.85 -10.48
C ALA A 169 16.60 5.17 -9.63
N PHE A 170 16.88 4.34 -8.63
CA PHE A 170 18.07 4.43 -7.78
C PHE A 170 19.36 4.30 -8.60
N GLU A 171 19.49 3.27 -9.44
CA GLU A 171 20.65 3.03 -10.31
C GLU A 171 20.86 4.18 -11.30
N GLU A 172 19.79 4.64 -11.96
CA GLU A 172 19.85 5.79 -12.89
C GLU A 172 20.33 7.06 -12.20
N GLU A 173 19.80 7.35 -10.99
CA GLU A 173 20.19 8.56 -10.27
C GLU A 173 21.62 8.47 -9.71
N VAL A 174 22.05 7.32 -9.18
CA VAL A 174 23.45 7.09 -8.77
C VAL A 174 24.39 7.31 -9.96
N LYS A 175 24.06 6.76 -11.12
CA LYS A 175 24.83 6.95 -12.36
C LYS A 175 24.87 8.40 -12.81
N LYS A 176 23.74 9.10 -12.79
CA LYS A 176 23.59 10.51 -13.20
C LYS A 176 24.41 11.44 -12.30
N LEU A 177 24.38 11.22 -10.98
CA LEU A 177 25.14 12.01 -10.02
C LEU A 177 26.64 11.75 -10.09
N GLY A 178 27.06 10.54 -10.46
CA GLY A 178 28.45 10.16 -10.67
C GLY A 178 29.35 10.24 -9.45
N LYS A 179 28.75 10.29 -8.23
CA LYS A 179 29.48 10.44 -6.97
C LYS A 179 29.75 9.13 -6.24
N ASN A 180 28.93 8.12 -6.51
CA ASN A 180 28.96 6.82 -5.84
C ASN A 180 28.93 5.69 -6.85
N LYS A 181 29.24 4.47 -6.40
CA LYS A 181 29.22 3.26 -7.20
C LYS A 181 28.42 2.15 -6.51
N ILE A 182 27.49 1.55 -7.21
CA ILE A 182 26.80 0.36 -6.74
C ILE A 182 27.72 -0.83 -7.06
N VAL A 183 28.21 -1.50 -6.02
CA VAL A 183 29.15 -2.64 -6.17
C VAL A 183 28.45 -3.99 -6.05
N ALA A 184 27.28 -4.04 -5.44
CA ALA A 184 26.48 -5.25 -5.31
C ALA A 184 24.98 -4.94 -5.17
N ILE A 185 24.16 -5.79 -5.76
CA ILE A 185 22.72 -5.88 -5.52
C ILE A 185 22.42 -7.32 -5.14
N ARG A 186 21.66 -7.53 -4.06
CA ARG A 186 21.29 -8.84 -3.55
C ARG A 186 19.81 -8.91 -3.25
N ASP A 187 19.23 -10.09 -3.44
CA ASP A 187 17.83 -10.38 -3.15
C ASP A 187 17.65 -10.75 -1.67
N GLY A 188 17.04 -9.87 -0.88
CA GLY A 188 16.72 -10.11 0.53
C GLY A 188 15.36 -10.78 0.74
N LYS A 189 14.54 -10.89 -0.32
CA LYS A 189 13.25 -11.60 -0.37
C LYS A 189 12.20 -11.12 0.66
N TYR A 190 12.37 -9.95 1.22
CA TYR A 190 11.63 -9.44 2.38
C TYR A 190 11.82 -10.31 3.65
N ILE A 191 12.86 -11.14 3.71
CA ILE A 191 13.13 -12.05 4.82
C ILE A 191 14.32 -11.53 5.63
N PRO A 192 14.14 -11.18 6.93
CA PRO A 192 15.20 -10.63 7.77
C PRO A 192 16.48 -11.47 7.82
N ASP A 193 16.33 -12.79 7.98
CA ASP A 193 17.49 -13.69 8.06
C ASP A 193 18.21 -13.82 6.69
N GLU A 194 17.48 -13.78 5.59
CA GLU A 194 18.09 -13.78 4.25
C GLU A 194 18.86 -12.47 4.02
N ALA A 195 18.33 -11.32 4.42
CA ALA A 195 19.04 -10.06 4.33
C ALA A 195 20.35 -10.07 5.13
N VAL A 196 20.34 -10.62 6.34
CA VAL A 196 21.55 -10.80 7.16
C VAL A 196 22.56 -11.68 6.43
N LYS A 197 22.12 -12.83 5.89
CA LYS A 197 22.98 -13.74 5.13
C LYS A 197 23.61 -13.05 3.91
N GLN A 198 22.82 -12.31 3.13
CA GLN A 198 23.31 -11.59 1.96
C GLN A 198 24.38 -10.55 2.34
N VAL A 199 24.20 -9.83 3.44
CA VAL A 199 25.20 -8.86 3.94
C VAL A 199 26.45 -9.57 4.43
N GLN A 200 26.31 -10.68 5.14
CA GLN A 200 27.43 -11.52 5.58
C GLN A 200 28.24 -12.00 4.38
N ASP A 201 27.58 -12.60 3.39
CA ASP A 201 28.22 -13.12 2.17
C ASP A 201 28.98 -12.01 1.41
N LEU A 202 28.45 -10.78 1.35
CA LEU A 202 29.13 -9.64 0.74
C LEU A 202 30.43 -9.28 1.47
N ILE A 203 30.38 -9.22 2.80
CA ILE A 203 31.54 -8.90 3.64
C ILE A 203 32.60 -9.99 3.55
N GLU A 204 32.20 -11.27 3.69
CA GLU A 204 33.11 -12.42 3.63
C GLU A 204 33.73 -12.60 2.24
N SER A 205 33.03 -12.22 1.17
CA SER A 205 33.54 -12.21 -0.20
C SER A 205 34.42 -11.00 -0.54
N GLY A 206 34.65 -10.10 0.42
CA GLY A 206 35.55 -8.95 0.26
C GLY A 206 35.01 -7.83 -0.62
N TYR A 207 33.69 -7.69 -0.74
CA TYR A 207 33.12 -6.52 -1.41
C TYR A 207 33.44 -5.24 -0.64
N ASP A 208 33.99 -4.26 -1.35
CA ASP A 208 34.34 -2.96 -0.79
C ASP A 208 33.12 -2.02 -0.83
N PHE A 209 32.39 -1.91 0.28
CA PHE A 209 31.28 -0.96 0.45
C PHE A 209 31.21 -0.43 1.88
N THR A 210 30.73 0.79 2.03
CA THR A 210 30.53 1.45 3.31
C THR A 210 29.14 2.05 3.46
N VAL A 211 28.37 2.06 2.38
CA VAL A 211 26.94 2.39 2.37
C VAL A 211 26.14 1.15 2.03
N LEU A 212 25.11 0.87 2.84
CA LEU A 212 24.22 -0.25 2.66
C LEU A 212 22.77 0.28 2.61
N HIS A 213 22.15 0.19 1.43
CA HIS A 213 20.71 0.40 1.33
C HIS A 213 19.99 -0.93 1.50
N ILE A 214 18.95 -0.95 2.35
CA ILE A 214 18.12 -2.13 2.61
C ILE A 214 16.67 -1.74 2.35
N PHE A 215 16.01 -2.44 1.43
CA PHE A 215 14.72 -2.07 0.85
C PHE A 215 13.59 -1.89 1.87
N ASN A 216 13.63 -2.53 3.04
CA ASN A 216 12.68 -2.27 4.10
C ASN A 216 13.33 -2.31 5.48
N GLU A 217 12.69 -1.65 6.43
CA GLU A 217 13.22 -1.51 7.79
C GLU A 217 13.11 -2.80 8.60
N GLU A 218 12.26 -3.75 8.21
CA GLU A 218 12.18 -5.06 8.86
C GLU A 218 13.47 -5.87 8.63
N MET A 219 13.92 -5.95 7.38
CA MET A 219 15.23 -6.52 7.04
C MET A 219 16.36 -5.69 7.66
N ALA A 220 16.26 -4.35 7.58
CA ALA A 220 17.27 -3.46 8.12
C ALA A 220 17.46 -3.65 9.63
N ALA A 221 16.41 -3.87 10.40
CA ALA A 221 16.49 -4.12 11.83
C ALA A 221 17.29 -5.39 12.18
N ALA A 222 17.15 -6.44 11.40
CA ALA A 222 17.94 -7.66 11.59
C ALA A 222 19.41 -7.43 11.24
N VAL A 223 19.67 -6.77 10.12
CA VAL A 223 21.05 -6.43 9.69
C VAL A 223 21.72 -5.48 10.68
N VAL A 224 21.00 -4.47 11.21
CA VAL A 224 21.52 -3.57 12.25
C VAL A 224 21.98 -4.36 13.48
N ARG A 225 21.17 -5.29 13.98
CA ARG A 225 21.55 -6.14 15.13
C ARG A 225 22.81 -6.94 14.84
N TRP A 226 22.88 -7.54 13.66
CA TRP A 226 24.04 -8.34 13.24
C TRP A 226 25.30 -7.47 13.11
N LEU A 227 25.25 -6.31 12.44
CA LEU A 227 26.38 -5.38 12.31
C LEU A 227 26.86 -4.83 13.66
N LYS A 228 25.92 -4.52 14.58
CA LYS A 228 26.26 -4.13 15.97
C LYS A 228 27.09 -5.22 16.66
N SER A 229 26.69 -6.49 16.52
CA SER A 229 27.40 -7.62 17.14
C SER A 229 28.82 -7.83 16.61
N ARG A 230 29.11 -7.29 15.43
CA ARG A 230 30.42 -7.36 14.75
C ARG A 230 31.21 -6.07 14.83
N ASN A 231 30.69 -5.02 15.51
CA ASN A 231 31.28 -3.68 15.55
C ASN A 231 31.46 -3.04 14.15
N LEU A 232 30.59 -3.37 13.19
CA LEU A 232 30.62 -2.87 11.82
C LEU A 232 29.60 -1.73 11.58
N LEU A 233 28.58 -1.58 12.42
CA LEU A 233 27.61 -0.52 12.26
C LEU A 233 28.24 0.86 12.53
N ASN A 234 28.08 1.77 11.57
CA ASN A 234 28.66 3.11 11.58
C ASN A 234 30.21 3.16 11.59
N ASN A 235 30.88 2.02 11.50
CA ASN A 235 32.32 1.93 11.41
C ASN A 235 32.75 0.65 10.68
N PRO A 236 32.79 0.63 9.32
CA PRO A 236 32.50 1.75 8.44
C PRO A 236 31.05 1.82 7.91
N ILE A 237 30.18 0.80 8.11
CA ILE A 237 28.95 0.60 7.37
C ILE A 237 27.82 1.51 7.90
N LYS A 238 27.25 2.31 7.01
CA LYS A 238 26.10 3.20 7.23
C LYS A 238 24.89 2.63 6.50
N ILE A 239 23.71 2.69 7.13
CA ILE A 239 22.48 2.11 6.59
C ILE A 239 21.49 3.20 6.21
N THR A 240 20.89 3.08 5.02
CA THR A 240 19.65 3.73 4.61
C THR A 240 18.57 2.68 4.39
N SER A 241 17.32 3.05 4.55
CA SER A 241 16.18 2.17 4.33
C SER A 241 14.96 2.96 3.87
N GLN A 242 13.79 2.35 3.86
CA GLN A 242 12.52 2.99 3.54
C GLN A 242 11.37 2.35 4.31
N ASN A 243 10.24 2.98 4.28
CA ASN A 243 8.87 2.73 4.71
C ASN A 243 8.43 3.56 5.91
N GLY A 244 9.33 4.01 6.81
CA GLY A 244 8.94 4.73 8.02
C GLY A 244 8.14 3.87 8.99
N ALA A 245 8.44 2.58 9.06
CA ALA A 245 7.81 1.65 9.98
C ALA A 245 8.11 2.02 11.46
N PRO A 246 7.22 1.72 12.42
CA PRO A 246 7.44 2.08 13.83
C PRO A 246 8.79 1.65 14.39
N TYR A 247 9.24 0.43 14.06
CA TYR A 247 10.56 -0.07 14.47
C TYR A 247 11.72 0.59 13.69
N GLY A 248 11.49 1.01 12.44
CA GLY A 248 12.45 1.79 11.67
C GLY A 248 12.68 3.18 12.27
N ILE A 249 11.60 3.81 12.72
CA ILE A 249 11.62 5.08 13.43
C ILE A 249 12.56 5.03 14.65
N GLU A 250 12.46 3.98 15.47
CA GLU A 250 13.34 3.81 16.64
C GLU A 250 14.82 3.66 16.21
N LEU A 251 15.10 2.92 15.14
CA LEU A 251 16.46 2.77 14.61
C LEU A 251 17.04 4.08 14.06
N ILE A 252 16.20 4.97 13.53
CA ILE A 252 16.62 6.31 13.10
C ILE A 252 16.90 7.21 14.31
N LYS A 253 16.05 7.17 15.36
CA LYS A 253 16.29 7.89 16.62
C LYS A 253 17.61 7.49 17.25
N GLU A 254 17.92 6.21 17.27
CA GLU A 254 19.20 5.67 17.74
C GLU A 254 20.39 6.05 16.83
N GLY A 255 20.15 6.45 15.61
CA GLY A 255 21.18 6.68 14.58
C GLY A 255 21.76 5.40 14.00
N SER A 256 21.08 4.28 14.16
CA SER A 256 21.42 2.98 13.52
C SER A 256 21.11 2.97 12.04
N ILE A 257 19.97 3.55 11.64
CA ILE A 257 19.62 3.90 10.26
C ILE A 257 19.80 5.41 10.13
N LYS A 258 20.38 5.86 9.02
CA LYS A 258 20.71 7.26 8.79
C LYS A 258 19.61 8.02 8.08
N TYR A 259 18.84 7.34 7.26
CA TYR A 259 17.81 7.91 6.43
C TYR A 259 16.78 6.87 6.02
N SER A 260 15.54 7.28 5.96
CA SER A 260 14.42 6.50 5.44
C SER A 260 13.41 7.42 4.76
N ILE A 261 12.42 6.83 4.11
CA ILE A 261 11.28 7.53 3.50
C ILE A 261 10.01 6.95 4.08
N SER A 262 9.07 7.83 4.46
CA SER A 262 7.78 7.42 4.99
C SER A 262 6.84 7.01 3.87
N SER A 263 6.26 5.82 4.00
CA SER A 263 5.11 5.31 3.26
C SER A 263 4.24 4.52 4.23
N SER A 264 2.96 4.90 4.36
CA SER A 264 2.07 4.28 5.35
C SER A 264 1.09 3.34 4.66
N PRO A 265 1.23 2.01 4.83
CA PRO A 265 0.28 1.07 4.27
C PRO A 265 -1.13 1.24 4.88
N GLY A 266 -1.23 1.61 6.16
CA GLY A 266 -2.52 1.87 6.78
C GLY A 266 -3.28 3.02 6.12
N TRP A 267 -2.58 4.12 5.79
CA TRP A 267 -3.21 5.22 5.06
C TRP A 267 -3.52 4.84 3.61
N GLU A 268 -2.71 4.00 2.97
CA GLU A 268 -2.97 3.44 1.64
C GLU A 268 -4.29 2.66 1.63
N GLY A 269 -4.47 1.72 2.56
CA GLY A 269 -5.71 0.95 2.69
C GLY A 269 -6.92 1.85 2.98
N PHE A 270 -6.75 2.87 3.81
CA PHE A 270 -7.80 3.86 4.09
C PHE A 270 -8.23 4.61 2.81
N ILE A 271 -7.29 5.08 2.00
CA ILE A 271 -7.57 5.74 0.72
C ILE A 271 -8.19 4.76 -0.29
N SER A 272 -7.74 3.51 -0.31
CA SER A 272 -8.29 2.45 -1.16
C SER A 272 -9.77 2.23 -0.90
N PHE A 273 -10.17 2.20 0.37
CA PHE A 273 -11.59 2.14 0.74
C PHE A 273 -12.35 3.39 0.27
N LEU A 274 -11.82 4.59 0.50
CA LEU A 274 -12.50 5.82 0.11
C LEU A 274 -12.73 5.91 -1.40
N ALA A 275 -11.74 5.50 -2.20
CA ALA A 275 -11.85 5.46 -3.64
C ALA A 275 -12.95 4.49 -4.09
N LEU A 276 -12.95 3.28 -3.55
CA LEU A 276 -13.96 2.26 -3.84
C LEU A 276 -15.36 2.72 -3.40
N HIS A 277 -15.50 3.12 -2.15
CA HIS A 277 -16.79 3.49 -1.56
C HIS A 277 -17.39 4.74 -2.21
N GLY A 278 -16.55 5.72 -2.51
CA GLY A 278 -16.96 6.91 -3.23
C GLY A 278 -17.52 6.59 -4.62
N TYR A 279 -16.88 5.66 -5.32
CA TYR A 279 -17.34 5.19 -6.63
C TYR A 279 -18.66 4.41 -6.52
N VAL A 280 -18.73 3.44 -5.62
CA VAL A 280 -19.93 2.57 -5.43
C VAL A 280 -21.15 3.39 -5.01
N THR A 281 -20.95 4.43 -4.18
CA THR A 281 -22.04 5.26 -3.64
C THR A 281 -22.33 6.52 -4.46
N ASP A 282 -21.74 6.67 -5.64
CA ASP A 282 -21.88 7.85 -6.51
C ASP A 282 -21.51 9.19 -5.82
N LYS A 283 -20.58 9.14 -4.86
CA LYS A 283 -20.12 10.33 -4.11
C LYS A 283 -18.91 11.00 -4.75
N ILE A 284 -18.23 10.33 -5.67
CA ILE A 284 -17.14 10.88 -6.47
C ILE A 284 -17.42 10.69 -7.96
N LYS A 285 -16.71 11.44 -8.80
CA LYS A 285 -16.81 11.24 -10.25
C LYS A 285 -16.39 9.83 -10.64
N LYS A 286 -17.14 9.23 -11.58
CA LYS A 286 -16.83 7.90 -12.14
C LYS A 286 -15.75 7.98 -13.21
N GLU A 287 -14.58 8.45 -12.81
CA GLU A 287 -13.37 8.53 -13.64
C GLU A 287 -12.33 7.58 -13.06
N ARG A 288 -11.50 6.97 -13.90
CA ARG A 288 -10.35 6.19 -13.44
C ARG A 288 -9.37 7.11 -12.74
N GLN A 289 -8.87 6.69 -11.58
CA GLN A 289 -7.95 7.50 -10.78
C GLN A 289 -6.62 6.78 -10.60
N TRP A 290 -5.53 7.46 -10.89
CA TRP A 290 -4.21 7.07 -10.41
C TRP A 290 -3.86 7.96 -9.23
N ILE A 291 -3.73 7.35 -8.06
CA ILE A 291 -3.48 8.04 -6.80
C ILE A 291 -2.09 7.66 -6.32
N LEU A 292 -1.17 8.61 -6.38
CA LEU A 292 0.14 8.48 -5.77
C LEU A 292 0.10 9.12 -4.38
N LEU A 293 0.34 8.31 -3.36
CA LEU A 293 0.46 8.78 -1.99
C LEU A 293 1.77 9.54 -1.82
N PRO A 294 1.75 10.70 -1.13
CA PRO A 294 2.95 11.48 -0.92
C PRO A 294 3.94 10.71 -0.04
N ILE A 295 5.20 10.81 -0.41
CA ILE A 295 6.34 10.31 0.33
C ILE A 295 7.05 11.46 1.04
N THR A 296 7.68 11.18 2.18
CA THR A 296 8.41 12.20 2.93
C THR A 296 9.65 11.60 3.59
N PRO A 297 10.79 12.31 3.55
CA PRO A 297 11.98 11.89 4.28
C PRO A 297 11.74 11.71 5.77
N VAL A 298 12.22 10.59 6.31
CA VAL A 298 12.24 10.29 7.74
C VAL A 298 13.63 10.62 8.27
N THR A 299 13.72 11.72 8.98
CA THR A 299 14.96 12.24 9.61
C THR A 299 14.68 12.56 11.07
N LYS A 300 15.73 12.91 11.83
CA LYS A 300 15.54 13.35 13.22
C LYS A 300 14.64 14.58 13.36
N GLU A 301 14.60 15.42 12.33
CA GLU A 301 13.79 16.64 12.29
C GLU A 301 12.32 16.36 11.96
N THR A 302 12.04 15.34 11.16
CA THR A 302 10.69 15.02 10.69
C THR A 302 9.99 13.94 11.51
N ILE A 303 10.74 13.13 12.24
CA ILE A 303 10.30 11.88 12.88
C ILE A 303 9.14 12.03 13.88
N ASN A 304 8.96 13.22 14.46
CA ASN A 304 7.87 13.50 15.40
C ASN A 304 6.67 14.21 14.75
N ASP A 305 6.75 14.51 13.46
CA ASP A 305 5.69 15.17 12.71
C ASP A 305 4.87 14.11 11.95
N LYS A 306 3.73 13.73 12.49
CA LYS A 306 2.83 12.75 11.91
C LYS A 306 2.28 13.13 10.53
N THR A 307 2.35 14.41 10.14
CA THR A 307 1.96 14.85 8.80
C THR A 307 3.05 14.59 7.75
N LYS A 308 4.25 14.25 8.21
CA LYS A 308 5.41 13.89 7.38
C LYS A 308 5.73 12.41 7.52
N VAL A 309 5.86 11.92 8.74
CA VAL A 309 6.05 10.50 9.03
C VAL A 309 4.69 9.93 9.39
N VAL A 310 3.98 9.50 8.35
CA VAL A 310 2.57 9.08 8.47
C VAL A 310 2.50 7.76 9.26
N PRO A 311 1.71 7.72 10.36
CA PRO A 311 1.58 6.50 11.16
C PRO A 311 1.05 5.32 10.35
N TRP A 312 1.58 4.13 10.64
CA TRP A 312 1.09 2.87 10.08
C TRP A 312 -0.18 2.37 10.77
N ASP A 313 -0.28 2.65 12.07
CA ASP A 313 -1.49 2.36 12.85
C ASP A 313 -2.56 3.41 12.59
N VAL A 314 -3.82 3.04 12.82
CA VAL A 314 -4.96 3.94 12.71
C VAL A 314 -4.69 5.23 13.51
N ASP A 315 -4.70 6.36 12.80
CA ASP A 315 -4.44 7.66 13.40
C ASP A 315 -5.36 8.74 12.78
N PRO A 316 -5.92 9.65 13.58
CA PRO A 316 -6.76 10.75 13.08
C PRO A 316 -6.09 11.63 12.03
N VAL A 317 -4.76 11.68 12.00
CA VAL A 317 -4.00 12.45 11.00
C VAL A 317 -4.30 12.01 9.56
N TRP A 318 -4.69 10.76 9.34
CA TRP A 318 -5.07 10.27 8.01
C TRP A 318 -6.23 11.06 7.41
N ILE A 319 -7.19 11.47 8.24
CA ILE A 319 -8.33 12.30 7.80
C ILE A 319 -7.82 13.66 7.32
N ASP A 320 -6.94 14.30 8.07
CA ASP A 320 -6.41 15.62 7.73
C ASP A 320 -5.51 15.57 6.49
N LEU A 321 -4.69 14.53 6.37
CA LEU A 321 -3.88 14.29 5.18
C LEU A 321 -4.75 14.00 3.96
N THR A 322 -5.81 13.21 4.11
CA THR A 322 -6.75 12.94 3.04
C THR A 322 -7.45 14.22 2.56
N LYS A 323 -7.90 15.07 3.47
CA LYS A 323 -8.47 16.38 3.11
C LYS A 323 -7.48 17.26 2.35
N LYS A 324 -6.23 17.23 2.75
CA LYS A 324 -5.15 18.04 2.14
C LYS A 324 -4.79 17.56 0.73
N TYR A 325 -4.59 16.25 0.56
CA TYR A 325 -4.04 15.70 -0.67
C TYR A 325 -5.12 15.17 -1.63
N PHE A 326 -6.27 14.75 -1.10
CA PHE A 326 -7.37 14.11 -1.84
C PHE A 326 -8.71 14.74 -1.52
N PRO A 327 -8.89 16.06 -1.80
CA PRO A 327 -10.10 16.82 -1.42
C PRO A 327 -11.38 16.27 -2.05
N GLN A 328 -11.30 15.46 -3.11
CA GLN A 328 -12.45 14.78 -3.72
C GLN A 328 -13.15 13.82 -2.76
N TYR A 329 -12.49 13.35 -1.69
CA TYR A 329 -13.05 12.44 -0.69
C TYR A 329 -13.66 13.16 0.53
N MET A 330 -13.63 14.49 0.59
CA MET A 330 -14.13 15.24 1.75
C MET A 330 -15.59 14.91 2.07
N GLY A 331 -16.44 14.81 1.03
CA GLY A 331 -17.87 14.48 1.22
C GLY A 331 -18.12 13.09 1.82
N LEU A 332 -17.16 12.15 1.67
CA LEU A 332 -17.20 10.85 2.32
C LEU A 332 -16.77 10.95 3.79
N LEU A 333 -15.72 11.71 4.07
CA LEU A 333 -15.18 11.86 5.42
C LEU A 333 -16.16 12.52 6.39
N ASP A 334 -17.06 13.39 5.90
CA ASP A 334 -18.10 14.02 6.72
C ASP A 334 -19.21 13.03 7.12
N VAL A 335 -19.38 11.95 6.38
CA VAL A 335 -20.35 10.87 6.67
C VAL A 335 -19.74 9.78 7.56
N LEU A 336 -18.41 9.67 7.59
CA LEU A 336 -17.66 8.69 8.38
C LEU A 336 -17.43 9.12 9.85
N LYS A 337 -18.11 10.17 10.32
CA LYS A 337 -17.96 10.69 11.70
C LYS A 337 -18.95 10.07 12.66
#